data_d5c9cb9c359cb72af354254875ae335d
#
_entry.id   d5c9cb9c359cb72af354254875ae335d
#
_cell.length_a   1.000
_cell.length_b   1.000
_cell.length_c   1.000
_cell.angle_alpha   90.00
_cell.angle_beta   90.00
_cell.angle_gamma   90.00
#
_symmetry.space_group_name_H-M   'P 1'
#
loop_
_entity.id
_entity.type
_entity.pdbx_description
1 polymer ?
#
loop_
_entity_poly.entity_id
_entity_poly.type
_entity_poly.pdbx_seq_one_letter_code
_entity_poly.pdbx_strand_id
1 'polypeptide(L)'
;FSIIASDSQAMGRVGEVIIRTWQTAHKMKLQRGRLKEEKGENDNVRVKRYIAKYTINPAIAHGLSKHIGSITEGKRADIVLWDPAFFGVKPEIVMLGGSIACAQMGDPNASIPTPQPVYTRPMFSSFGKSLETSSITFVSKNSIETGSLNNLGLAKQTIPVENTRNISKKDMIFNNFCP
;
A
#
# COMPACT_ATOMS: atom_id res chain seq x y z
N PHE A 1 6.63 -9.53 -14.90
CA PHE A 1 6.01 -8.70 -13.88
C PHE A 1 5.34 -9.58 -12.84
N SER A 2 5.25 -9.13 -11.60
CA SER A 2 4.57 -9.92 -10.57
C SER A 2 3.81 -9.02 -9.59
N ILE A 3 2.73 -9.57 -9.07
CA ILE A 3 1.89 -9.02 -8.01
C ILE A 3 1.95 -9.99 -6.83
N ILE A 4 1.93 -9.47 -5.62
CA ILE A 4 1.82 -10.25 -4.40
C ILE A 4 0.47 -9.93 -3.77
N ALA A 5 -0.27 -10.96 -3.41
CA ALA A 5 -1.56 -10.89 -2.73
C ALA A 5 -1.57 -11.83 -1.54
N SER A 6 -2.44 -11.56 -0.57
CA SER A 6 -2.51 -12.33 0.68
C SER A 6 -3.66 -13.33 0.76
N ASP A 7 -4.73 -13.13 0.00
CA ASP A 7 -5.98 -13.88 0.19
C ASP A 7 -6.51 -13.78 1.64
N SER A 8 -6.47 -12.57 2.19
CA SER A 8 -6.61 -12.33 3.64
C SER A 8 -7.96 -12.72 4.23
N GLN A 9 -9.04 -12.67 3.46
CA GLN A 9 -10.37 -13.06 3.90
C GLN A 9 -10.59 -14.57 3.92
N ALA A 10 -9.75 -15.36 3.24
CA ALA A 10 -9.85 -16.82 3.22
C ALA A 10 -8.73 -17.49 4.00
N MET A 11 -7.49 -17.39 3.56
CA MET A 11 -6.35 -18.10 4.16
C MET A 11 -5.14 -17.21 4.45
N GLY A 12 -5.10 -16.01 3.90
CA GLY A 12 -3.95 -15.13 4.00
C GLY A 12 -3.94 -14.22 5.22
N ARG A 13 -2.75 -13.75 5.58
CA ARG A 13 -2.53 -12.73 6.61
C ARG A 13 -1.78 -11.57 6.00
N VAL A 14 -2.38 -10.39 5.91
CA VAL A 14 -1.81 -9.22 5.22
C VAL A 14 -0.42 -8.86 5.74
N GLY A 15 -0.25 -8.73 7.05
CA GLY A 15 1.04 -8.40 7.65
C GLY A 15 2.10 -9.46 7.38
N GLU A 16 1.74 -10.74 7.44
CA GLU A 16 2.67 -11.82 7.15
C GLU A 16 3.14 -11.80 5.69
N VAL A 17 2.26 -11.53 4.75
CA VAL A 17 2.61 -11.46 3.33
C VAL A 17 3.62 -10.35 3.05
N ILE A 18 3.48 -9.19 3.69
CA ILE A 18 4.45 -8.10 3.57
C ILE A 18 5.82 -8.52 4.12
N ILE A 19 5.85 -9.08 5.33
CA ILE A 19 7.10 -9.59 5.92
C ILE A 19 7.74 -10.66 5.04
N ARG A 20 6.96 -11.61 4.53
CA ARG A 20 7.45 -12.65 3.62
C ARG A 20 7.98 -12.09 2.30
N THR A 21 7.40 -11.02 1.80
CA THR A 21 7.91 -10.31 0.63
C THR A 21 9.33 -9.82 0.85
N TRP A 22 9.62 -9.23 2.00
CA TRP A 22 10.95 -8.73 2.34
C TRP A 22 11.93 -9.85 2.67
N GLN A 23 11.50 -10.91 3.31
CA GLN A 23 12.30 -12.12 3.50
C GLN A 23 12.69 -12.74 2.14
N THR A 24 11.76 -12.77 1.19
CA THR A 24 12.03 -13.24 -0.18
C THR A 24 13.02 -12.32 -0.90
N ALA A 25 12.88 -11.01 -0.76
CA ALA A 25 13.84 -10.05 -1.34
C ALA A 25 15.26 -10.28 -0.83
N HIS A 26 15.40 -10.48 0.48
CA HIS A 26 16.68 -10.78 1.11
C HIS A 26 17.25 -12.12 0.63
N LYS A 27 16.43 -13.17 0.63
CA LYS A 27 16.84 -14.49 0.16
C LYS A 27 17.31 -14.47 -1.32
N MET A 28 16.62 -13.73 -2.17
CA MET A 28 17.03 -13.55 -3.56
C MET A 28 18.37 -12.80 -3.68
N LYS A 29 18.62 -11.82 -2.82
CA LYS A 29 19.94 -11.15 -2.78
C LYS A 29 21.05 -12.13 -2.42
N LEU A 30 20.85 -12.96 -1.40
CA LEU A 30 21.84 -13.95 -0.98
C LEU A 30 22.10 -15.02 -2.06
N GLN A 31 21.06 -15.49 -2.73
CA GLN A 31 21.17 -16.57 -3.71
C GLN A 31 21.66 -16.12 -5.09
N ARG A 32 21.28 -14.92 -5.53
CA ARG A 32 21.53 -14.42 -6.90
C ARG A 32 22.41 -13.18 -6.95
N GLY A 33 22.84 -12.68 -5.79
CA GLY A 33 23.67 -11.49 -5.72
C GLY A 33 22.90 -10.21 -6.01
N ARG A 34 23.65 -9.21 -6.44
CA ARG A 34 23.15 -7.86 -6.76
C ARG A 34 22.40 -7.85 -8.07
N LEU A 35 21.45 -6.96 -8.19
CA LEU A 35 20.79 -6.65 -9.47
C LEU A 35 21.75 -5.85 -10.34
N LYS A 36 21.69 -6.04 -11.65
CA LYS A 36 22.56 -5.34 -12.61
C LYS A 36 22.44 -3.82 -12.55
N GLU A 37 21.26 -3.35 -12.17
CA GLU A 37 20.93 -1.92 -12.10
C GLU A 37 21.32 -1.29 -10.74
N GLU A 38 21.70 -2.09 -9.75
CA GLU A 38 22.15 -1.59 -8.44
C GLU A 38 23.50 -0.91 -8.54
N LYS A 39 23.54 0.36 -8.14
CA LYS A 39 24.76 1.17 -8.05
C LYS A 39 25.12 1.42 -6.58
N GLY A 40 26.41 1.30 -6.24
CA GLY A 40 26.87 1.51 -4.86
C GLY A 40 26.45 0.38 -3.91
N GLU A 41 26.43 0.63 -2.61
CA GLU A 41 26.20 -0.38 -1.56
C GLU A 41 24.73 -0.47 -1.09
N ASN A 42 23.84 0.34 -1.67
CA ASN A 42 22.43 0.35 -1.28
C ASN A 42 21.59 -0.67 -2.05
N ASP A 43 20.43 -1.02 -1.49
CA ASP A 43 19.45 -1.92 -2.08
C ASP A 43 18.23 -1.19 -2.66
N ASN A 44 18.34 0.10 -2.97
CA ASN A 44 17.20 0.93 -3.37
C ASN A 44 16.45 0.38 -4.59
N VAL A 45 17.16 -0.18 -5.56
CA VAL A 45 16.54 -0.77 -6.76
C VAL A 45 15.72 -2.00 -6.37
N ARG A 46 16.27 -2.85 -5.53
CA ARG A 46 15.58 -4.04 -5.02
C ARG A 46 14.35 -3.65 -4.19
N VAL A 47 14.48 -2.67 -3.30
CA VAL A 47 13.35 -2.15 -2.51
C VAL A 47 12.24 -1.65 -3.42
N LYS A 48 12.53 -0.80 -4.40
CA LYS A 48 11.54 -0.31 -5.37
C LYS A 48 10.86 -1.46 -6.14
N ARG A 49 11.63 -2.46 -6.55
CA ARG A 49 11.12 -3.62 -7.27
C ARG A 49 10.13 -4.44 -6.43
N TYR A 50 10.43 -4.65 -5.15
CA TYR A 50 9.59 -5.47 -4.28
C TYR A 50 8.38 -4.71 -3.77
N ILE A 51 8.51 -3.43 -3.42
CA ILE A 51 7.37 -2.62 -3.01
C ILE A 51 6.35 -2.44 -4.15
N ALA A 52 6.81 -2.33 -5.39
CA ALA A 52 5.94 -2.23 -6.55
C ALA A 52 4.99 -3.42 -6.71
N LYS A 53 5.36 -4.61 -6.21
CA LYS A 53 4.55 -5.84 -6.33
C LYS A 53 3.22 -5.78 -5.57
N TYR A 54 3.12 -4.98 -4.52
CA TYR A 54 1.90 -4.81 -3.73
C TYR A 54 1.39 -3.37 -3.67
N THR A 55 1.96 -2.49 -4.49
CA THR A 55 1.51 -1.08 -4.60
C THR A 55 1.12 -0.75 -6.03
N ILE A 56 2.06 -0.24 -6.84
CA ILE A 56 1.74 0.28 -8.18
C ILE A 56 1.39 -0.82 -9.19
N ASN A 57 2.01 -1.99 -9.13
CA ASN A 57 1.72 -3.05 -10.11
C ASN A 57 0.26 -3.54 -10.02
N PRO A 58 -0.29 -3.88 -8.83
CA PRO A 58 -1.72 -4.18 -8.73
C PRO A 58 -2.60 -2.98 -9.08
N ALA A 59 -2.22 -1.76 -8.73
CA ALA A 59 -2.99 -0.57 -9.10
C ALA A 59 -3.10 -0.41 -10.62
N ILE A 60 -2.02 -0.65 -11.37
CA ILE A 60 -2.03 -0.66 -12.84
C ILE A 60 -2.91 -1.80 -13.35
N ALA A 61 -2.71 -3.03 -12.85
CA ALA A 61 -3.44 -4.20 -13.31
C ALA A 61 -4.97 -4.07 -13.13
N HIS A 62 -5.39 -3.37 -12.09
CA HIS A 62 -6.81 -3.11 -11.80
C HIS A 62 -7.34 -1.79 -12.38
N GLY A 63 -6.53 -1.02 -13.10
CA GLY A 63 -6.94 0.27 -13.68
C GLY A 63 -7.12 1.40 -12.66
N LEU A 64 -6.43 1.31 -11.51
CA LEU A 64 -6.54 2.26 -10.39
C LEU A 64 -5.34 3.21 -10.30
N SER A 65 -4.34 3.04 -11.13
CA SER A 65 -3.02 3.69 -11.00
C SER A 65 -3.04 5.22 -11.14
N LYS A 66 -4.10 5.79 -11.69
CA LYS A 66 -4.29 7.25 -11.72
C LYS A 66 -4.58 7.83 -10.33
N HIS A 67 -5.12 7.03 -9.44
CA HIS A 67 -5.60 7.47 -8.13
C HIS A 67 -4.78 6.98 -6.95
N ILE A 68 -4.18 5.78 -7.06
CA ILE A 68 -3.44 5.12 -5.99
C ILE A 68 -2.19 4.41 -6.49
N GLY A 69 -1.42 3.87 -5.58
CA GLY A 69 -0.31 2.93 -5.85
C GLY A 69 1.07 3.57 -5.96
N SER A 70 1.18 4.89 -5.97
CA SER A 70 2.48 5.59 -5.93
C SER A 70 2.35 6.95 -5.26
N ILE A 71 3.45 7.44 -4.70
CA ILE A 71 3.56 8.79 -4.16
C ILE A 71 3.83 9.73 -5.35
N THR A 72 2.76 10.28 -5.88
CA THR A 72 2.77 11.19 -7.03
C THR A 72 1.72 12.25 -6.80
N GLU A 73 2.03 13.50 -7.15
CA GLU A 73 1.09 14.61 -7.06
C GLU A 73 -0.22 14.29 -7.80
N GLY A 74 -1.34 14.67 -7.19
CA GLY A 74 -2.69 14.41 -7.69
C GLY A 74 -3.25 13.02 -7.35
N LYS A 75 -2.47 12.13 -6.75
CA LYS A 75 -2.97 10.86 -6.25
C LYS A 75 -3.38 10.95 -4.77
N ARG A 76 -4.20 10.01 -4.37
CA ARG A 76 -4.61 9.87 -2.98
C ARG A 76 -3.40 9.69 -2.07
N ALA A 77 -3.38 10.42 -0.96
CA ALA A 77 -2.29 10.40 0.02
C ALA A 77 -2.40 9.17 0.94
N ASP A 78 -2.23 7.97 0.39
CA ASP A 78 -2.08 6.72 1.12
C ASP A 78 -0.58 6.47 1.32
N ILE A 79 -0.08 6.80 2.51
CA ILE A 79 1.36 6.90 2.79
C ILE A 79 1.68 6.08 4.04
N VAL A 80 2.80 5.38 4.00
CA VAL A 80 3.35 4.67 5.17
C VAL A 80 4.74 5.23 5.47
N LEU A 81 4.94 5.64 6.71
CA LEU A 81 6.25 6.05 7.21
C LEU A 81 6.89 4.89 7.97
N TRP A 82 8.15 4.65 7.69
CA TRP A 82 8.94 3.60 8.30
C TRP A 82 10.20 4.13 8.94
N ASP A 83 10.54 3.62 10.11
CA ASP A 83 11.93 3.62 10.54
C ASP A 83 12.69 2.62 9.63
N PRO A 84 13.80 3.01 9.00
CA PRO A 84 14.58 2.12 8.14
C PRO A 84 14.98 0.81 8.80
N ALA A 85 15.24 0.81 10.10
CA ALA A 85 15.59 -0.38 10.87
C ALA A 85 14.44 -1.40 10.96
N PHE A 86 13.20 -0.94 10.86
CA PHE A 86 11.99 -1.76 10.95
C PHE A 86 11.19 -1.80 9.65
N PHE A 87 11.85 -1.47 8.55
CA PHE A 87 11.20 -1.40 7.24
C PHE A 87 10.52 -2.73 6.86
N GLY A 88 9.26 -2.64 6.44
CA GLY A 88 8.46 -3.81 6.05
C GLY A 88 7.90 -4.62 7.22
N VAL A 89 8.25 -4.30 8.45
CA VAL A 89 7.82 -5.04 9.65
C VAL A 89 6.87 -4.22 10.51
N LYS A 90 7.28 -3.00 10.86
CA LYS A 90 6.54 -2.13 11.79
C LYS A 90 6.54 -0.69 11.28
N PRO A 91 5.41 -0.21 10.73
CA PRO A 91 5.29 1.19 10.35
C PRO A 91 5.17 2.09 11.60
N GLU A 92 5.69 3.29 11.52
CA GLU A 92 5.47 4.32 12.53
C GLU A 92 4.13 5.01 12.34
N ILE A 93 3.82 5.39 11.11
CA ILE A 93 2.58 6.07 10.76
C ILE A 93 2.02 5.47 9.48
N VAL A 94 0.72 5.23 9.48
CA VAL A 94 -0.05 4.88 8.29
C VAL A 94 -1.08 5.97 8.04
N MET A 95 -1.03 6.56 6.87
CA MET A 95 -1.97 7.59 6.43
C MET A 95 -2.85 7.04 5.31
N LEU A 96 -4.14 7.34 5.37
CA LEU A 96 -5.12 7.04 4.33
C LEU A 96 -5.83 8.33 3.92
N GLY A 97 -5.71 8.69 2.66
CA GLY A 97 -6.29 9.93 2.13
C GLY A 97 -5.81 11.19 2.86
N GLY A 98 -4.57 11.19 3.35
CA GLY A 98 -4.00 12.31 4.12
C GLY A 98 -4.34 12.35 5.61
N SER A 99 -5.21 11.45 6.09
CA SER A 99 -5.55 11.32 7.52
C SER A 99 -4.75 10.19 8.16
N ILE A 100 -4.31 10.38 9.41
CA ILE A 100 -3.62 9.33 10.16
C ILE A 100 -4.62 8.23 10.48
N ALA A 101 -4.42 7.07 9.86
CA ALA A 101 -5.24 5.88 10.09
C ALA A 101 -4.70 5.05 11.26
N CYS A 102 -3.38 5.01 11.43
CA CYS A 102 -2.73 4.26 12.48
C CYS A 102 -1.37 4.89 12.79
N ALA A 103 -1.04 5.06 14.07
CA ALA A 103 0.25 5.55 14.52
C ALA A 103 0.61 4.94 15.88
N GLN A 104 1.88 5.02 16.24
CA GLN A 104 2.31 4.68 17.59
C GLN A 104 1.83 5.78 18.56
N MET A 105 1.49 5.39 19.78
CA MET A 105 1.27 6.34 20.84
C MET A 105 2.59 7.02 21.18
N GLY A 106 2.57 8.33 21.39
CA GLY A 106 3.70 9.08 21.93
C GLY A 106 4.09 8.62 23.34
N ASP A 107 5.20 9.17 23.83
CA ASP A 107 5.65 8.88 25.19
C ASP A 107 4.58 9.25 26.21
N PRO A 108 4.37 8.40 27.24
CA PRO A 108 3.43 8.72 28.30
C PRO A 108 3.91 9.96 29.07
N ASN A 109 2.98 10.82 29.37
CA ASN A 109 3.22 12.00 30.22
C ASN A 109 2.38 11.92 31.48
N ALA A 110 2.50 12.93 32.36
CA ALA A 110 1.77 12.95 33.63
C ALA A 110 0.24 12.91 33.49
N SER A 111 -0.30 13.22 32.32
CA SER A 111 -1.72 13.16 32.03
C SER A 111 -2.19 11.80 31.51
N ILE A 112 -1.27 10.91 31.18
CA ILE A 112 -1.56 9.58 30.69
C ILE A 112 -1.21 8.59 31.81
N PRO A 113 -2.13 7.72 32.27
CA PRO A 113 -1.82 6.68 33.24
C PRO A 113 -0.60 5.87 32.79
N THR A 114 0.22 5.50 33.75
CA THR A 114 1.43 4.71 33.50
C THR A 114 1.10 3.54 32.58
N PRO A 115 1.72 3.46 31.40
CA PRO A 115 1.40 2.43 30.46
C PRO A 115 1.73 1.08 31.06
N GLN A 116 0.80 0.19 30.99
CA GLN A 116 1.05 -1.25 31.12
C GLN A 116 2.08 -1.68 30.09
N PRO A 117 2.71 -2.86 30.20
CA PRO A 117 3.83 -3.24 29.36
C PRO A 117 3.61 -2.83 27.91
N VAL A 118 4.55 -2.06 27.38
CA VAL A 118 4.45 -1.44 26.06
C VAL A 118 4.46 -2.52 25.00
N TYR A 119 3.29 -3.03 24.70
CA TYR A 119 3.12 -3.73 23.45
C TYR A 119 3.25 -2.69 22.35
N THR A 120 4.22 -2.86 21.48
CA THR A 120 4.45 -2.02 20.31
C THR A 120 3.35 -2.24 19.26
N ARG A 121 2.13 -1.95 19.62
CA ARG A 121 0.98 -1.95 18.70
C ARG A 121 0.71 -0.53 18.24
N PRO A 122 0.20 -0.35 17.02
CA PRO A 122 -0.43 0.89 16.68
C PRO A 122 -1.53 1.17 17.70
N MET A 123 -1.43 2.29 18.41
CA MET A 123 -2.33 2.59 19.53
C MET A 123 -3.35 3.66 19.19
N PHE A 124 -3.21 4.25 18.03
CA PHE A 124 -4.12 5.27 17.52
C PHE A 124 -4.66 4.86 16.16
N SER A 125 -5.96 5.03 15.97
CA SER A 125 -6.59 4.92 14.65
C SER A 125 -7.64 6.02 14.48
N SER A 126 -7.86 6.44 13.24
CA SER A 126 -8.90 7.40 12.89
C SER A 126 -10.27 6.76 12.89
N PHE A 127 -11.26 7.46 13.42
CA PHE A 127 -12.66 7.06 13.46
C PHE A 127 -13.55 8.12 12.83
N GLY A 128 -14.77 7.71 12.47
CA GLY A 128 -15.83 8.61 12.06
C GLY A 128 -15.72 9.09 10.61
N LYS A 129 -16.28 10.26 10.34
CA LYS A 129 -16.48 10.79 8.99
C LYS A 129 -15.22 11.03 8.17
N SER A 130 -14.07 11.20 8.80
CA SER A 130 -12.80 11.42 8.07
C SER A 130 -12.43 10.23 7.18
N LEU A 131 -12.69 9.00 7.62
CA LEU A 131 -12.47 7.80 6.82
C LEU A 131 -13.44 7.68 5.65
N GLU A 132 -14.69 8.09 5.86
CA GLU A 132 -15.70 8.10 4.80
C GLU A 132 -15.34 9.09 3.70
N THR A 133 -14.99 10.31 4.06
CA THR A 133 -14.62 11.38 3.11
C THR A 133 -13.31 11.12 2.38
N SER A 134 -12.36 10.46 3.03
CA SER A 134 -11.06 10.15 2.43
C SER A 134 -11.03 8.84 1.65
N SER A 135 -12.07 8.01 1.75
CA SER A 135 -12.15 6.73 1.03
C SER A 135 -12.71 6.90 -0.38
N ILE A 136 -12.32 5.99 -1.27
CA ILE A 136 -12.78 5.94 -2.66
C ILE A 136 -13.38 4.56 -2.92
N THR A 137 -14.51 4.52 -3.64
CA THR A 137 -15.08 3.28 -4.16
C THR A 137 -14.84 3.22 -5.66
N PHE A 138 -14.08 2.25 -6.12
CA PHE A 138 -13.85 2.01 -7.53
C PHE A 138 -14.97 1.16 -8.12
N VAL A 139 -15.54 1.62 -9.22
CA VAL A 139 -16.70 0.99 -9.87
C VAL A 139 -16.48 0.87 -11.37
N SER A 140 -17.28 0.05 -12.05
CA SER A 140 -17.23 0.01 -13.50
C SER A 140 -17.84 1.30 -14.09
N LYS A 141 -17.32 1.73 -15.22
CA LYS A 141 -17.88 2.88 -15.95
C LYS A 141 -19.36 2.67 -16.27
N ASN A 142 -19.71 1.47 -16.71
CA ASN A 142 -21.09 1.09 -17.01
C ASN A 142 -22.02 1.23 -15.79
N SER A 143 -21.55 0.92 -14.59
CA SER A 143 -22.37 1.08 -13.37
C SER A 143 -22.72 2.53 -13.06
N ILE A 144 -21.85 3.46 -13.43
CA ILE A 144 -22.12 4.89 -13.30
C ILE A 144 -23.12 5.32 -14.39
N GLU A 145 -22.89 4.95 -15.64
CA GLU A 145 -23.70 5.33 -16.79
C GLU A 145 -25.14 4.80 -16.70
N THR A 146 -25.33 3.61 -16.17
CA THR A 146 -26.65 3.00 -15.98
C THR A 146 -27.38 3.45 -14.71
N GLY A 147 -26.73 4.20 -13.83
CA GLY A 147 -27.29 4.64 -12.56
C GLY A 147 -27.54 3.48 -11.56
N SER A 148 -26.97 2.31 -11.79
CA SER A 148 -27.17 1.12 -10.94
C SER A 148 -26.69 1.31 -9.50
N LEU A 149 -25.86 2.34 -9.24
CA LEU A 149 -25.32 2.66 -7.93
C LEU A 149 -26.23 3.56 -7.08
N ASN A 150 -27.23 4.20 -7.69
CA ASN A 150 -28.04 5.23 -7.03
C ASN A 150 -28.81 4.71 -5.80
N ASN A 151 -29.14 3.44 -5.80
CA ASN A 151 -29.91 2.81 -4.71
C ASN A 151 -29.05 2.10 -3.68
N LEU A 152 -27.71 2.13 -3.81
CA LEU A 152 -26.82 1.41 -2.90
C LEU A 152 -26.39 2.21 -1.66
N GLY A 153 -26.81 3.47 -1.54
CA GLY A 153 -26.47 4.33 -0.39
C GLY A 153 -24.96 4.45 -0.14
N LEU A 154 -24.16 4.52 -1.20
CA LEU A 154 -22.71 4.62 -1.09
C LEU A 154 -22.31 5.96 -0.47
N ALA A 155 -21.73 5.93 0.74
CA ALA A 155 -21.24 7.12 1.43
C ALA A 155 -19.91 7.64 0.86
N LYS A 156 -19.18 6.82 0.12
CA LYS A 156 -17.83 7.13 -0.39
C LYS A 156 -17.90 7.66 -1.82
N GLN A 157 -16.95 8.51 -2.18
CA GLN A 157 -16.78 8.97 -3.56
C GLN A 157 -16.60 7.77 -4.50
N THR A 158 -17.34 7.74 -5.59
CA THR A 158 -17.23 6.71 -6.62
C THR A 158 -16.38 7.20 -7.79
N ILE A 159 -15.44 6.36 -8.23
CA ILE A 159 -14.55 6.64 -9.36
C ILE A 159 -14.56 5.45 -10.31
N PRO A 160 -14.66 5.67 -11.63
CA PRO A 160 -14.62 4.60 -12.59
C PRO A 160 -13.22 3.97 -12.68
N VAL A 161 -13.18 2.65 -12.79
CA VAL A 161 -11.97 1.93 -13.17
C VAL A 161 -11.70 2.15 -14.67
N GLU A 162 -10.48 2.51 -15.02
CA GLU A 162 -10.09 2.83 -16.38
C GLU A 162 -8.97 1.92 -16.89
N ASN A 163 -9.00 1.68 -18.22
CA ASN A 163 -7.89 1.07 -18.96
C ASN A 163 -7.46 -0.34 -18.51
N THR A 164 -8.32 -1.09 -17.84
CA THR A 164 -8.00 -2.45 -17.37
C THR A 164 -7.67 -3.43 -18.51
N ARG A 165 -8.22 -3.22 -19.71
CA ARG A 165 -8.01 -4.09 -20.87
C ARG A 165 -6.80 -3.72 -21.73
N ASN A 166 -6.30 -2.50 -21.60
CA ASN A 166 -5.25 -1.95 -22.45
C ASN A 166 -3.93 -1.72 -21.72
N ILE A 167 -3.79 -2.34 -20.56
CA ILE A 167 -2.56 -2.24 -19.78
C ILE A 167 -1.45 -2.97 -20.52
N SER A 168 -0.43 -2.22 -20.93
CA SER A 168 0.75 -2.80 -21.53
C SER A 168 1.81 -3.09 -20.46
N LYS A 169 2.69 -4.01 -20.78
CA LYS A 169 3.85 -4.30 -19.92
C LYS A 169 4.75 -3.07 -19.70
N LYS A 170 4.68 -2.10 -20.60
CA LYS A 170 5.43 -0.83 -20.51
C LYS A 170 4.95 0.08 -19.39
N ASP A 171 3.68 -0.03 -18.99
CA ASP A 171 3.08 0.83 -17.97
C ASP A 171 3.45 0.40 -16.55
N MET A 172 4.11 -0.73 -16.40
CA MET A 172 4.51 -1.26 -15.10
C MET A 172 5.97 -0.94 -14.78
N ILE A 173 6.24 -0.53 -13.57
CA ILE A 173 7.60 -0.25 -13.07
C ILE A 173 8.56 -1.43 -13.31
N PHE A 174 8.00 -2.61 -13.50
CA PHE A 174 8.75 -3.84 -13.65
C PHE A 174 9.52 -3.97 -14.97
N ASN A 175 9.19 -3.22 -16.00
CA ASN A 175 9.83 -3.35 -17.31
C ASN A 175 11.33 -3.09 -17.29
N ASN A 176 11.79 -2.28 -16.37
CA ASN A 176 13.21 -1.94 -16.24
C ASN A 176 13.99 -2.93 -15.37
N PHE A 177 13.34 -3.98 -14.87
CA PHE A 177 13.91 -4.90 -13.89
C PHE A 177 13.77 -6.38 -14.25
N CYS A 178 13.17 -6.70 -15.37
CA CYS A 178 13.20 -8.06 -15.89
C CYS A 178 14.48 -8.26 -16.69
N PRO A 179 15.29 -9.30 -16.40
CA PRO A 179 16.40 -9.70 -17.25
C PRO A 179 15.90 -10.21 -18.59
#